data_b6311535aa7c00af7bb09ab9b84b6650
#
_entry.id   b6311535aa7c00af7bb09ab9b84b6650
#
_cell.length_a   1.000
_cell.length_b   1.000
_cell.length_c   1.000
_cell.angle_alpha   90.00
_cell.angle_beta   90.00
_cell.angle_gamma   90.00
#
_symmetry.space_group_name_H-M   'P 1'
#
loop_
_entity.id
_entity.type
_entity.pdbx_description
1 polymer ?
#
loop_
_entity_poly.entity_id
_entity_poly.type
_entity_poly.pdbx_seq_one_letter_code
_entity_poly.pdbx_strand_id
1 'polypeptide(L)'
;MPPKLMPKSPYGISIWADVLLNKFRYCQPTNRLLNHYEELGLPISAGTISGGLNNLKELFEPICNRLYLQQMTEDRFHQDESSWKVFEEIEGKIGNKWWLWVSRSESVVYFLIAPGRGADIPISYFKNTRKGKIIVVCDRYSAYKSLANKMPFIILAFCWAHVRRDFLDAARKYPELEEWAFCWIEKIAQLYHINNLRCAAFDKALPVQWQSESFKKRHESVINKMNEMTQDRDAFIESHNPDDPNSTLLSNAKYKILKSLKNHWDGLSVFVEHPEVPMDNNKGENAIRNPVTGRRNFYGSASVWSAQLAAMMFSLFKTLELWGLNCHHWLNSYLNACALNHGKAPEQLSRFLPWEMDKARLEKLSKPIDTS
;
A
#
# COMPACT_ATOMS: atom_id res chain seq x y z
N MET A 1 -40.45 -4.09 12.74
CA MET A 1 -39.60 -4.75 11.75
C MET A 1 -38.14 -4.34 12.03
N PRO A 2 -37.16 -5.23 11.82
CA PRO A 2 -35.77 -4.84 11.96
C PRO A 2 -35.43 -3.72 10.98
N PRO A 3 -34.49 -2.82 11.31
CA PRO A 3 -34.08 -1.75 10.42
C PRO A 3 -33.45 -2.32 9.15
N LYS A 4 -33.70 -1.71 8.00
CA LYS A 4 -33.24 -2.15 6.69
C LYS A 4 -32.31 -1.13 6.06
N LEU A 5 -31.25 -1.59 5.39
CA LEU A 5 -30.33 -0.74 4.63
C LEU A 5 -30.99 -0.17 3.37
N MET A 6 -31.81 -0.99 2.70
CA MET A 6 -32.49 -0.63 1.47
C MET A 6 -34.00 -0.82 1.64
N PRO A 7 -34.82 0.19 1.31
CA PRO A 7 -36.27 0.06 1.29
C PRO A 7 -36.69 -1.12 0.41
N LYS A 8 -37.71 -1.87 0.85
CA LYS A 8 -38.30 -3.01 0.12
C LYS A 8 -37.33 -4.21 -0.13
N SER A 9 -36.08 -4.16 0.31
CA SER A 9 -35.19 -5.32 0.21
C SER A 9 -35.65 -6.46 1.13
N PRO A 10 -35.72 -7.72 0.67
CA PRO A 10 -36.00 -8.86 1.53
C PRO A 10 -34.79 -9.21 2.40
N TYR A 11 -33.58 -8.76 2.01
CA TYR A 11 -32.32 -9.16 2.64
C TYR A 11 -31.97 -8.27 3.83
N GLY A 12 -31.55 -8.90 4.92
CA GLY A 12 -31.08 -8.24 6.14
C GLY A 12 -29.64 -7.72 6.02
N ILE A 13 -29.21 -7.01 7.05
CA ILE A 13 -27.88 -6.42 7.15
C ILE A 13 -26.79 -7.49 7.07
N SER A 14 -26.99 -8.65 7.70
CA SER A 14 -26.04 -9.77 7.73
C SER A 14 -25.67 -10.27 6.35
N ILE A 15 -26.61 -10.34 5.41
CA ILE A 15 -26.35 -10.76 4.03
C ILE A 15 -25.43 -9.75 3.34
N TRP A 16 -25.67 -8.45 3.51
CA TRP A 16 -24.84 -7.44 2.90
C TRP A 16 -23.44 -7.37 3.51
N ALA A 17 -23.33 -7.58 4.82
CA ALA A 17 -22.04 -7.70 5.49
C ALA A 17 -21.25 -8.91 4.97
N ASP A 18 -21.92 -10.05 4.82
CA ASP A 18 -21.32 -11.27 4.29
C ASP A 18 -20.87 -11.11 2.83
N VAL A 19 -21.70 -10.51 1.97
CA VAL A 19 -21.35 -10.21 0.58
C VAL A 19 -20.11 -9.31 0.48
N LEU A 20 -20.04 -8.24 1.26
CA LEU A 20 -18.89 -7.31 1.24
C LEU A 20 -17.61 -7.97 1.73
N LEU A 21 -17.68 -8.76 2.79
CA LEU A 21 -16.54 -9.50 3.33
C LEU A 21 -16.04 -10.56 2.34
N ASN A 22 -16.94 -11.41 1.86
CA ASN A 22 -16.54 -12.48 0.94
C ASN A 22 -15.94 -11.93 -0.34
N LYS A 23 -16.55 -10.89 -0.92
CA LYS A 23 -16.05 -10.31 -2.16
C LYS A 23 -14.72 -9.57 -1.99
N PHE A 24 -14.60 -8.68 -1.01
CA PHE A 24 -13.47 -7.74 -0.96
C PHE A 24 -12.40 -8.12 0.06
N ARG A 25 -12.75 -8.83 1.14
CA ARG A 25 -11.77 -9.30 2.13
C ARG A 25 -11.24 -10.69 1.80
N TYR A 26 -12.15 -11.64 1.46
CA TYR A 26 -11.81 -13.02 1.16
C TYR A 26 -11.61 -13.29 -0.33
N CYS A 27 -11.75 -12.25 -1.17
CA CYS A 27 -11.48 -12.31 -2.61
C CYS A 27 -12.33 -13.36 -3.37
N GLN A 28 -13.56 -13.63 -2.90
CA GLN A 28 -14.43 -14.60 -3.51
C GLN A 28 -15.14 -14.00 -4.75
N PRO A 29 -15.11 -14.68 -5.91
CA PRO A 29 -15.90 -14.27 -7.07
C PRO A 29 -17.41 -14.31 -6.79
N THR A 30 -18.15 -13.38 -7.35
CA THR A 30 -19.60 -13.27 -7.11
C THR A 30 -20.35 -14.54 -7.47
N ASN A 31 -19.98 -15.22 -8.58
CA ASN A 31 -20.64 -16.48 -8.97
C ASN A 31 -20.44 -17.61 -7.93
N ARG A 32 -19.26 -17.72 -7.34
CA ARG A 32 -19.02 -18.72 -6.26
C ARG A 32 -19.81 -18.39 -5.00
N LEU A 33 -19.94 -17.10 -4.68
CA LEU A 33 -20.76 -16.66 -3.56
C LEU A 33 -22.24 -16.97 -3.79
N LEU A 34 -22.75 -16.77 -5.00
CA LEU A 34 -24.13 -17.12 -5.36
C LEU A 34 -24.40 -18.61 -5.25
N ASN A 35 -23.48 -19.46 -5.75
CA ASN A 35 -23.59 -20.92 -5.62
C ASN A 35 -23.62 -21.34 -4.14
N HIS A 36 -22.77 -20.74 -3.31
CA HIS A 36 -22.77 -20.98 -1.87
C HIS A 36 -24.11 -20.62 -1.21
N TYR A 37 -24.71 -19.48 -1.57
CA TYR A 37 -26.02 -19.11 -1.03
C TYR A 37 -27.14 -20.04 -1.53
N GLU A 38 -27.08 -20.51 -2.76
CA GLU A 38 -28.01 -21.49 -3.30
C GLU A 38 -27.94 -22.81 -2.53
N GLU A 39 -26.74 -23.32 -2.24
CA GLU A 39 -26.51 -24.51 -1.39
C GLU A 39 -27.06 -24.36 0.04
N LEU A 40 -27.07 -23.12 0.56
CA LEU A 40 -27.67 -22.79 1.85
C LEU A 40 -29.21 -22.58 1.79
N GLY A 41 -29.82 -22.79 0.64
CA GLY A 41 -31.28 -22.57 0.45
C GLY A 41 -31.67 -21.09 0.32
N LEU A 42 -30.73 -20.20 0.02
CA LEU A 42 -30.96 -18.76 -0.18
C LEU A 42 -30.60 -18.35 -1.62
N PRO A 43 -31.44 -18.64 -2.61
CA PRO A 43 -31.15 -18.26 -3.99
C PRO A 43 -31.20 -16.75 -4.15
N ILE A 44 -30.08 -16.14 -4.51
CA ILE A 44 -29.94 -14.72 -4.79
C ILE A 44 -29.45 -14.53 -6.22
N SER A 45 -30.06 -13.65 -6.99
CA SER A 45 -29.60 -13.38 -8.35
C SER A 45 -28.36 -12.49 -8.38
N ALA A 46 -27.50 -12.64 -9.41
CA ALA A 46 -26.34 -11.79 -9.64
C ALA A 46 -26.74 -10.30 -9.78
N GLY A 47 -27.88 -10.02 -10.42
CA GLY A 47 -28.42 -8.66 -10.54
C GLY A 47 -28.78 -8.04 -9.19
N THR A 48 -29.36 -8.83 -8.27
CA THR A 48 -29.65 -8.39 -6.91
C THR A 48 -28.39 -8.01 -6.15
N ILE A 49 -27.35 -8.85 -6.21
CA ILE A 49 -26.05 -8.55 -5.56
C ILE A 49 -25.43 -7.30 -6.17
N SER A 50 -25.37 -7.21 -7.50
CA SER A 50 -24.77 -6.06 -8.18
C SER A 50 -25.52 -4.75 -7.87
N GLY A 51 -26.85 -4.74 -7.98
CA GLY A 51 -27.66 -3.57 -7.66
C GLY A 51 -27.55 -3.15 -6.20
N GLY A 52 -27.54 -4.14 -5.29
CA GLY A 52 -27.34 -3.87 -3.86
C GLY A 52 -25.97 -3.28 -3.55
N LEU A 53 -24.89 -3.81 -4.12
CA LEU A 53 -23.54 -3.27 -3.97
C LEU A 53 -23.44 -1.83 -4.50
N ASN A 54 -24.10 -1.51 -5.60
CA ASN A 54 -24.14 -0.15 -6.13
C ASN A 54 -24.82 0.82 -5.14
N ASN A 55 -25.95 0.42 -4.58
CA ASN A 55 -26.67 1.23 -3.58
C ASN A 55 -25.86 1.40 -2.27
N LEU A 56 -25.09 0.38 -1.87
CA LEU A 56 -24.28 0.46 -0.67
C LEU A 56 -23.05 1.36 -0.81
N LYS A 57 -22.59 1.66 -2.04
CA LYS A 57 -21.42 2.49 -2.29
C LYS A 57 -21.51 3.84 -1.57
N GLU A 58 -22.64 4.52 -1.66
CA GLU A 58 -22.83 5.83 -1.05
C GLU A 58 -22.71 5.83 0.48
N LEU A 59 -22.97 4.70 1.13
CA LEU A 59 -22.80 4.57 2.57
C LEU A 59 -21.34 4.63 3.01
N PHE A 60 -20.40 4.20 2.16
CA PHE A 60 -18.98 4.13 2.47
C PHE A 60 -18.18 5.37 2.04
N GLU A 61 -18.73 6.22 1.20
CA GLU A 61 -18.07 7.46 0.75
C GLU A 61 -17.67 8.38 1.93
N PRO A 62 -18.54 8.65 2.93
CA PRO A 62 -18.17 9.51 4.06
C PRO A 62 -17.04 8.93 4.91
N ILE A 63 -17.03 7.61 5.14
CA ILE A 63 -15.93 6.94 5.87
C ILE A 63 -14.63 7.04 5.08
N CYS A 64 -14.66 6.76 3.77
CA CYS A 64 -13.47 6.81 2.93
C CYS A 64 -12.90 8.23 2.82
N ASN A 65 -13.74 9.25 2.77
CA ASN A 65 -13.31 10.64 2.85
C ASN A 65 -12.58 10.93 4.17
N ARG A 66 -13.05 10.41 5.30
CA ARG A 66 -12.37 10.58 6.59
C ARG A 66 -11.03 9.82 6.62
N LEU A 67 -10.93 8.62 6.01
CA LEU A 67 -9.65 7.93 5.84
C LEU A 67 -8.66 8.80 5.06
N TYR A 68 -9.07 9.35 3.92
CA TYR A 68 -8.24 10.25 3.13
C TYR A 68 -7.78 11.49 3.91
N LEU A 69 -8.72 12.17 4.57
CA LEU A 69 -8.42 13.39 5.35
C LEU A 69 -7.46 13.09 6.51
N GLN A 70 -7.59 11.94 7.17
CA GLN A 70 -6.66 11.50 8.21
C GLN A 70 -5.25 11.33 7.63
N GLN A 71 -5.10 10.65 6.50
CA GLN A 71 -3.79 10.51 5.85
C GLN A 71 -3.15 11.86 5.50
N MET A 72 -3.93 12.87 5.13
CA MET A 72 -3.40 14.20 4.82
C MET A 72 -2.83 14.94 6.05
N THR A 73 -3.03 14.39 7.24
CA THR A 73 -2.39 14.90 8.47
C THR A 73 -1.10 14.17 8.85
N GLU A 74 -0.73 13.13 8.12
CA GLU A 74 0.43 12.28 8.42
C GLU A 74 1.64 12.67 7.54
N ASP A 75 2.82 12.19 7.90
CA ASP A 75 4.09 12.62 7.30
C ASP A 75 4.90 11.48 6.67
N ARG A 76 4.46 10.22 6.82
CA ARG A 76 5.16 9.04 6.28
C ARG A 76 4.21 8.13 5.57
N PHE A 77 4.58 7.78 4.34
CA PHE A 77 3.75 7.00 3.43
C PHE A 77 4.55 5.88 2.78
N HIS A 78 3.91 4.75 2.59
CA HIS A 78 4.35 3.66 1.73
C HIS A 78 3.44 3.62 0.52
N GLN A 79 4.01 3.77 -0.67
CA GLN A 79 3.24 3.76 -1.91
C GLN A 79 3.65 2.60 -2.81
N ASP A 80 2.66 2.02 -3.47
CA ASP A 80 2.83 0.98 -4.47
C ASP A 80 1.64 1.01 -5.44
N GLU A 81 1.78 0.41 -6.62
CA GLU A 81 0.70 0.29 -7.57
C GLU A 81 0.74 -1.05 -8.32
N SER A 82 -0.43 -1.50 -8.73
CA SER A 82 -0.60 -2.71 -9.52
C SER A 82 -1.62 -2.49 -10.62
N SER A 83 -1.48 -3.21 -11.74
CA SER A 83 -2.50 -3.15 -12.78
C SER A 83 -3.85 -3.61 -12.24
N TRP A 84 -4.92 -3.00 -12.71
CA TRP A 84 -6.31 -3.38 -12.49
C TRP A 84 -7.02 -3.41 -13.83
N LYS A 85 -8.18 -4.05 -13.92
CA LYS A 85 -9.04 -3.97 -15.11
C LYS A 85 -10.38 -3.36 -14.75
N VAL A 86 -10.86 -2.43 -15.57
CA VAL A 86 -12.23 -1.92 -15.56
C VAL A 86 -12.79 -2.15 -16.95
N PHE A 87 -13.87 -2.93 -17.05
CA PHE A 87 -14.38 -3.39 -18.35
C PHE A 87 -15.37 -2.42 -18.98
N GLU A 88 -15.83 -1.41 -18.23
CA GLU A 88 -16.65 -0.33 -18.75
C GLU A 88 -15.84 0.54 -19.71
N GLU A 89 -16.38 0.80 -20.89
CA GLU A 89 -15.81 1.73 -21.86
C GLU A 89 -16.04 3.17 -21.41
N ILE A 90 -14.98 3.97 -21.43
CA ILE A 90 -15.01 5.38 -21.05
C ILE A 90 -14.48 6.21 -22.20
N GLU A 91 -15.19 7.30 -22.51
CA GLU A 91 -14.77 8.24 -23.54
C GLU A 91 -13.34 8.74 -23.28
N GLY A 92 -12.51 8.74 -24.32
CA GLY A 92 -11.11 9.17 -24.26
C GLY A 92 -10.12 8.15 -23.67
N LYS A 93 -10.59 6.93 -23.25
CA LYS A 93 -9.72 5.88 -22.75
C LYS A 93 -9.73 4.65 -23.65
N ILE A 94 -8.54 4.28 -24.14
CA ILE A 94 -8.36 3.07 -24.94
C ILE A 94 -8.07 1.87 -24.02
N GLY A 95 -8.87 0.82 -24.15
CA GLY A 95 -8.73 -0.45 -23.44
C GLY A 95 -9.09 -0.39 -21.95
N ASN A 96 -9.09 -1.56 -21.33
CA ASN A 96 -9.59 -1.79 -19.97
C ASN A 96 -8.51 -1.79 -18.88
N LYS A 97 -7.26 -1.42 -19.19
CA LYS A 97 -6.16 -1.41 -18.22
C LYS A 97 -6.18 -0.15 -17.38
N TRP A 98 -6.51 -0.31 -16.10
CA TRP A 98 -6.44 0.69 -15.05
C TRP A 98 -5.34 0.34 -14.05
N TRP A 99 -5.18 1.15 -13.00
CA TRP A 99 -4.17 0.96 -11.98
C TRP A 99 -4.77 1.12 -10.60
N LEU A 100 -4.52 0.11 -9.76
CA LEU A 100 -4.80 0.16 -8.34
C LEU A 100 -3.57 0.74 -7.65
N TRP A 101 -3.74 1.88 -7.02
CA TRP A 101 -2.74 2.56 -6.22
C TRP A 101 -3.03 2.32 -4.74
N VAL A 102 -1.99 2.16 -3.94
CA VAL A 102 -2.08 2.09 -2.49
C VAL A 102 -1.19 3.17 -1.86
N SER A 103 -1.73 3.83 -0.85
CA SER A 103 -1.01 4.71 0.05
C SER A 103 -1.23 4.21 1.48
N ARG A 104 -0.19 3.74 2.14
CA ARG A 104 -0.23 3.30 3.52
C ARG A 104 0.57 4.26 4.40
N SER A 105 -0.07 4.83 5.39
CA SER A 105 0.53 5.65 6.43
C SER A 105 0.53 4.93 7.78
N GLU A 106 0.70 5.65 8.88
CA GLU A 106 0.74 5.04 10.21
C GLU A 106 -0.63 4.52 10.65
N SER A 107 -1.69 5.30 10.43
CA SER A 107 -3.05 4.98 10.91
C SER A 107 -4.00 4.51 9.82
N VAL A 108 -3.68 4.68 8.53
CA VAL A 108 -4.61 4.44 7.42
C VAL A 108 -3.92 3.71 6.27
N VAL A 109 -4.66 2.81 5.63
CA VAL A 109 -4.35 2.28 4.30
C VAL A 109 -5.42 2.76 3.32
N TYR A 110 -5.03 3.48 2.29
CA TYR A 110 -5.95 4.04 1.32
C TYR A 110 -5.67 3.52 -0.09
N PHE A 111 -6.70 3.10 -0.78
CA PHE A 111 -6.63 2.64 -2.17
C PHE A 111 -7.42 3.57 -3.08
N LEU A 112 -6.93 3.71 -4.29
CA LEU A 112 -7.69 4.28 -5.39
C LEU A 112 -7.45 3.47 -6.67
N ILE A 113 -8.46 3.42 -7.55
CA ILE A 113 -8.34 2.81 -8.87
C ILE A 113 -8.47 3.93 -9.89
N ALA A 114 -7.41 4.14 -10.66
CA ALA A 114 -7.29 5.23 -11.61
C ALA A 114 -7.06 4.72 -13.04
N PRO A 115 -7.48 5.48 -14.07
CA PRO A 115 -7.36 5.07 -15.46
C PRO A 115 -5.90 5.06 -15.97
N GLY A 116 -4.97 5.71 -15.26
CA GLY A 116 -3.58 5.86 -15.66
C GLY A 116 -2.58 5.44 -14.57
N ARG A 117 -1.29 5.32 -14.99
CA ARG A 117 -0.13 5.13 -14.11
C ARG A 117 0.74 6.40 -14.05
N GLY A 118 0.23 7.52 -14.54
CA GLY A 118 0.98 8.78 -14.62
C GLY A 118 1.24 9.42 -13.25
N ALA A 119 2.16 10.37 -13.24
CA ALA A 119 2.51 11.14 -12.06
C ALA A 119 1.36 12.05 -11.55
N ASP A 120 0.41 12.35 -12.43
CA ASP A 120 -0.81 13.09 -12.10
C ASP A 120 -1.61 12.46 -10.95
N ILE A 121 -1.59 11.13 -10.85
CA ILE A 121 -2.32 10.40 -9.80
C ILE A 121 -1.73 10.69 -8.41
N PRO A 122 -0.46 10.38 -8.10
CA PRO A 122 0.11 10.69 -6.80
C PRO A 122 0.22 12.20 -6.53
N ILE A 123 0.38 13.05 -7.55
CA ILE A 123 0.35 14.52 -7.39
C ILE A 123 -1.03 14.97 -6.92
N SER A 124 -2.10 14.50 -7.56
CA SER A 124 -3.46 14.81 -7.16
C SER A 124 -3.77 14.29 -5.75
N TYR A 125 -3.23 13.11 -5.40
CA TYR A 125 -3.42 12.50 -4.09
C TYR A 125 -2.84 13.37 -2.96
N PHE A 126 -1.60 13.86 -3.10
CA PHE A 126 -0.94 14.67 -2.07
C PHE A 126 -1.28 16.17 -2.11
N LYS A 127 -2.12 16.61 -3.04
CA LYS A 127 -2.46 18.03 -3.22
C LYS A 127 -2.99 18.69 -1.94
N ASN A 128 -3.70 17.93 -1.11
CA ASN A 128 -4.35 18.43 0.11
C ASN A 128 -3.56 18.11 1.39
N THR A 129 -2.30 17.68 1.30
CA THR A 129 -1.49 17.44 2.49
C THR A 129 -1.36 18.70 3.33
N ARG A 130 -1.42 18.51 4.65
CA ARG A 130 -1.29 19.59 5.65
C ARG A 130 0.10 19.65 6.28
N LYS A 131 1.00 18.74 5.89
CA LYS A 131 2.37 18.67 6.40
C LYS A 131 3.33 19.45 5.51
N GLY A 132 4.26 20.16 6.13
CA GLY A 132 5.29 20.89 5.41
C GLY A 132 6.41 20.01 4.83
N LYS A 133 6.56 18.78 5.33
CA LYS A 133 7.53 17.79 4.85
C LYS A 133 6.94 16.39 5.03
N ILE A 134 6.97 15.57 3.99
CA ILE A 134 6.53 14.19 4.02
C ILE A 134 7.57 13.26 3.38
N ILE A 135 7.66 12.03 3.88
CA ILE A 135 8.52 10.99 3.34
C ILE A 135 7.64 9.92 2.66
N VAL A 136 7.95 9.61 1.42
CA VAL A 136 7.26 8.58 0.63
C VAL A 136 8.23 7.44 0.34
N VAL A 137 7.98 6.28 0.96
CA VAL A 137 8.70 5.04 0.69
C VAL A 137 8.06 4.37 -0.52
N CYS A 138 8.84 4.17 -1.58
CA CYS A 138 8.35 3.64 -2.85
C CYS A 138 9.46 2.91 -3.63
N ASP A 139 9.11 2.35 -4.78
CA ASP A 139 10.09 1.91 -5.76
C ASP A 139 10.70 3.10 -6.54
N ARG A 140 11.57 2.81 -7.52
CA ARG A 140 12.24 3.83 -8.34
C ARG A 140 11.43 4.25 -9.58
N TYR A 141 10.13 4.04 -9.58
CA TYR A 141 9.27 4.38 -10.72
C TYR A 141 9.27 5.90 -10.99
N SER A 142 9.27 6.27 -12.26
CA SER A 142 9.40 7.68 -12.71
C SER A 142 8.28 8.60 -12.22
N ALA A 143 7.07 8.08 -12.00
CA ALA A 143 5.96 8.87 -11.50
C ALA A 143 6.23 9.47 -10.11
N TYR A 144 6.90 8.72 -9.21
CA TYR A 144 7.30 9.24 -7.90
C TYR A 144 8.37 10.32 -8.00
N LYS A 145 9.35 10.17 -8.92
CA LYS A 145 10.35 11.21 -9.16
C LYS A 145 9.70 12.50 -9.68
N SER A 146 8.74 12.38 -10.60
CA SER A 146 7.96 13.52 -11.09
C SER A 146 7.11 14.15 -9.99
N LEU A 147 6.58 13.35 -9.04
CA LEU A 147 5.89 13.84 -7.85
C LEU A 147 6.80 14.71 -7.00
N ALA A 148 8.00 14.23 -6.61
CA ALA A 148 8.94 14.98 -5.80
C ALA A 148 9.43 16.26 -6.49
N ASN A 149 9.66 16.22 -7.81
CA ASN A 149 10.02 17.41 -8.59
C ASN A 149 8.93 18.50 -8.58
N LYS A 150 7.65 18.09 -8.59
CA LYS A 150 6.52 19.04 -8.56
C LYS A 150 6.11 19.47 -7.15
N MET A 151 6.46 18.67 -6.15
CA MET A 151 6.15 18.91 -4.74
C MET A 151 7.43 18.80 -3.89
N PRO A 152 8.25 19.86 -3.81
CA PRO A 152 9.58 19.82 -3.15
C PRO A 152 9.57 19.47 -1.66
N PHE A 153 8.40 19.51 -1.02
CA PHE A 153 8.24 19.05 0.36
C PHE A 153 8.15 17.53 0.50
N ILE A 154 8.14 16.79 -0.62
CA ILE A 154 8.14 15.32 -0.65
C ILE A 154 9.57 14.81 -0.78
N ILE A 155 9.98 13.98 0.17
CA ILE A 155 11.22 13.23 0.14
C ILE A 155 10.90 11.79 -0.27
N LEU A 156 11.59 11.29 -1.30
CA LEU A 156 11.46 9.89 -1.71
C LEU A 156 12.47 9.03 -0.98
N ALA A 157 11.99 7.99 -0.31
CA ALA A 157 12.82 6.92 0.23
C ALA A 157 12.68 5.67 -0.64
N PHE A 158 13.74 5.29 -1.35
CA PHE A 158 13.69 4.17 -2.28
C PHE A 158 13.93 2.82 -1.59
N CYS A 159 13.21 1.81 -2.06
CA CYS A 159 13.21 0.45 -1.54
C CYS A 159 14.50 -0.31 -1.90
N TRP A 160 15.30 -0.71 -0.90
CA TRP A 160 16.49 -1.53 -1.06
C TRP A 160 16.20 -2.96 -1.54
N ALA A 161 15.01 -3.50 -1.29
CA ALA A 161 14.62 -4.81 -1.80
C ALA A 161 14.60 -4.85 -3.34
N HIS A 162 14.25 -3.73 -4.00
CA HIS A 162 14.32 -3.60 -5.45
C HIS A 162 15.77 -3.50 -5.95
N VAL A 163 16.66 -2.84 -5.21
CA VAL A 163 18.11 -2.84 -5.51
C VAL A 163 18.67 -4.26 -5.44
N ARG A 164 18.38 -4.99 -4.36
CA ARG A 164 18.80 -6.39 -4.21
C ARG A 164 18.30 -7.25 -5.38
N ARG A 165 17.09 -7.01 -5.85
CA ARG A 165 16.50 -7.74 -7.00
C ARG A 165 17.27 -7.48 -8.28
N ASP A 166 17.76 -6.26 -8.54
CA ASP A 166 18.57 -5.96 -9.73
C ASP A 166 19.83 -6.83 -9.80
N PHE A 167 20.51 -7.04 -8.66
CA PHE A 167 21.68 -7.93 -8.60
C PHE A 167 21.32 -9.40 -8.79
N LEU A 168 20.21 -9.87 -8.21
CA LEU A 168 19.71 -11.24 -8.41
C LEU A 168 19.33 -11.49 -9.89
N ASP A 169 18.70 -10.52 -10.53
CA ASP A 169 18.29 -10.63 -11.93
C ASP A 169 19.52 -10.60 -12.87
N ALA A 170 20.57 -9.86 -12.50
CA ALA A 170 21.86 -9.90 -13.22
C ALA A 170 22.53 -11.27 -13.14
N ALA A 171 22.59 -11.89 -11.94
CA ALA A 171 23.15 -13.23 -11.76
C ALA A 171 22.35 -14.28 -12.56
N ARG A 172 21.03 -14.19 -12.56
CA ARG A 172 20.16 -15.11 -13.35
C ARG A 172 20.36 -14.96 -14.85
N LYS A 173 20.55 -13.73 -15.32
CA LYS A 173 20.69 -13.43 -16.75
C LYS A 173 22.09 -13.72 -17.27
N TYR A 174 23.10 -13.53 -16.43
CA TYR A 174 24.52 -13.68 -16.73
C TYR A 174 25.19 -14.50 -15.62
N PRO A 175 25.28 -15.82 -15.76
CA PRO A 175 25.91 -16.68 -14.74
C PRO A 175 27.32 -16.26 -14.36
N GLU A 176 28.09 -15.67 -15.27
CA GLU A 176 29.43 -15.16 -15.06
C GLU A 176 29.49 -13.96 -14.10
N LEU A 177 28.35 -13.33 -13.84
CA LEU A 177 28.21 -12.25 -12.87
C LEU A 177 27.76 -12.73 -11.48
N GLU A 178 27.55 -14.02 -11.28
CA GLU A 178 26.99 -14.58 -10.07
C GLU A 178 27.81 -14.18 -8.83
N GLU A 179 29.11 -14.41 -8.83
CA GLU A 179 29.99 -14.08 -7.72
C GLU A 179 29.97 -12.58 -7.38
N TRP A 180 30.08 -11.73 -8.41
CA TRP A 180 30.00 -10.28 -8.24
C TRP A 180 28.63 -9.82 -7.69
N ALA A 181 27.56 -10.37 -8.19
CA ALA A 181 26.22 -10.03 -7.74
C ALA A 181 25.98 -10.47 -6.29
N PHE A 182 26.46 -11.67 -5.91
CA PHE A 182 26.35 -12.14 -4.53
C PHE A 182 27.19 -11.31 -3.56
N CYS A 183 28.39 -10.82 -3.94
CA CYS A 183 29.15 -9.86 -3.13
C CYS A 183 28.31 -8.60 -2.80
N TRP A 184 27.58 -8.05 -3.77
CA TRP A 184 26.69 -6.90 -3.53
C TRP A 184 25.47 -7.25 -2.70
N ILE A 185 24.87 -8.42 -2.91
CA ILE A 185 23.74 -8.92 -2.12
C ILE A 185 24.15 -9.09 -0.66
N GLU A 186 25.36 -9.58 -0.41
CA GLU A 186 25.91 -9.72 0.94
C GLU A 186 26.13 -8.35 1.61
N LYS A 187 26.71 -7.37 0.89
CA LYS A 187 26.83 -5.99 1.39
C LYS A 187 25.47 -5.40 1.79
N ILE A 188 24.45 -5.60 0.96
CA ILE A 188 23.08 -5.18 1.26
C ILE A 188 22.52 -5.92 2.49
N ALA A 189 22.75 -7.22 2.62
CA ALA A 189 22.32 -8.00 3.78
C ALA A 189 22.98 -7.52 5.08
N GLN A 190 24.30 -7.23 5.03
CA GLN A 190 25.03 -6.64 6.15
C GLN A 190 24.46 -5.27 6.53
N LEU A 191 24.17 -4.42 5.54
CA LEU A 191 23.53 -3.11 5.78
C LEU A 191 22.17 -3.26 6.49
N TYR A 192 21.31 -4.18 6.04
CA TYR A 192 20.06 -4.50 6.72
C TYR A 192 20.29 -4.95 8.16
N HIS A 193 21.24 -5.84 8.38
CA HIS A 193 21.56 -6.34 9.73
C HIS A 193 21.97 -5.21 10.67
N ILE A 194 22.94 -4.38 10.26
CA ILE A 194 23.45 -3.25 11.04
C ILE A 194 22.32 -2.24 11.31
N ASN A 195 21.52 -1.95 10.30
CA ASN A 195 20.38 -1.04 10.44
C ASN A 195 19.31 -1.58 11.40
N ASN A 196 18.99 -2.87 11.35
CA ASN A 196 18.05 -3.49 12.29
C ASN A 196 18.52 -3.37 13.75
N LEU A 197 19.83 -3.57 13.98
CA LEU A 197 20.43 -3.36 15.30
C LEU A 197 20.36 -1.89 15.74
N ARG A 198 20.54 -0.94 14.81
CA ARG A 198 20.37 0.49 15.06
C ARG A 198 18.92 0.82 15.42
N CYS A 199 17.96 0.36 14.63
CA CYS A 199 16.54 0.59 14.85
C CYS A 199 16.03 0.00 16.17
N ALA A 200 16.59 -1.13 16.61
CA ALA A 200 16.29 -1.72 17.92
C ALA A 200 16.77 -0.87 19.11
N ALA A 201 17.77 0.00 18.90
CA ALA A 201 18.28 0.93 19.92
C ALA A 201 17.71 2.35 19.76
N PHE A 202 16.83 2.59 18.78
CA PHE A 202 16.28 3.89 18.49
C PHE A 202 15.07 4.20 19.39
N ASP A 203 15.14 5.28 20.13
CA ASP A 203 14.01 5.82 20.88
C ASP A 203 13.31 6.92 20.08
N LYS A 204 12.11 6.63 19.63
CA LYS A 204 11.30 7.56 18.82
C LYS A 204 10.88 8.83 19.56
N ALA A 205 10.91 8.82 20.89
CA ALA A 205 10.56 9.97 21.70
C ALA A 205 11.69 11.00 21.79
N LEU A 206 12.92 10.62 21.43
CA LEU A 206 14.10 11.45 21.55
C LEU A 206 14.61 11.90 20.17
N PRO A 207 15.05 13.17 20.03
CA PRO A 207 15.82 13.61 18.87
C PRO A 207 17.11 12.79 18.69
N VAL A 208 17.61 12.69 17.45
CA VAL A 208 18.78 11.87 17.11
C VAL A 208 20.00 12.21 17.97
N GLN A 209 20.24 13.48 18.28
CA GLN A 209 21.36 13.92 19.12
C GLN A 209 21.27 13.45 20.59
N TRP A 210 20.07 13.13 21.07
CA TRP A 210 19.82 12.69 22.45
C TRP A 210 19.70 11.17 22.60
N GLN A 211 19.92 10.43 21.49
CA GLN A 211 19.89 8.99 21.50
C GLN A 211 21.04 8.38 22.35
N SER A 212 20.84 7.13 22.76
CA SER A 212 21.81 6.37 23.55
C SER A 212 23.13 6.19 22.84
N GLU A 213 24.23 5.98 23.60
CA GLU A 213 25.55 5.65 23.02
C GLU A 213 25.51 4.36 22.19
N SER A 214 24.67 3.40 22.56
CA SER A 214 24.44 2.19 21.76
C SER A 214 23.85 2.51 20.38
N PHE A 215 22.91 3.44 20.31
CA PHE A 215 22.37 3.90 19.03
C PHE A 215 23.45 4.63 18.20
N LYS A 216 24.16 5.58 18.81
CA LYS A 216 25.19 6.39 18.13
C LYS A 216 26.27 5.51 17.48
N LYS A 217 26.79 4.53 18.22
CA LYS A 217 27.78 3.57 17.70
C LYS A 217 27.26 2.77 16.51
N ARG A 218 26.02 2.31 16.58
CA ARG A 218 25.38 1.56 15.47
C ARG A 218 25.05 2.45 14.30
N HIS A 219 24.67 3.69 14.55
CA HIS A 219 24.45 4.70 13.51
C HIS A 219 25.74 4.98 12.73
N GLU A 220 26.86 5.14 13.39
CA GLU A 220 28.17 5.26 12.77
C GLU A 220 28.51 4.02 11.92
N SER A 221 28.21 2.81 12.41
CA SER A 221 28.40 1.59 11.63
C SER A 221 27.56 1.57 10.34
N VAL A 222 26.33 2.12 10.36
CA VAL A 222 25.52 2.28 9.13
C VAL A 222 26.18 3.26 8.17
N ILE A 223 26.64 4.42 8.65
CA ILE A 223 27.34 5.42 7.83
C ILE A 223 28.58 4.81 7.18
N ASN A 224 29.43 4.11 7.97
CA ASN A 224 30.63 3.48 7.47
C ASN A 224 30.34 2.43 6.38
N LYS A 225 29.28 1.62 6.56
CA LYS A 225 28.87 0.65 5.53
C LYS A 225 28.35 1.32 4.26
N MET A 226 27.60 2.41 4.38
CA MET A 226 27.15 3.21 3.23
C MET A 226 28.34 3.83 2.48
N ASN A 227 29.35 4.32 3.21
CA ASN A 227 30.57 4.88 2.61
C ASN A 227 31.38 3.80 1.88
N GLU A 228 31.58 2.61 2.46
CA GLU A 228 32.22 1.46 1.80
C GLU A 228 31.51 1.14 0.46
N MET A 229 30.18 1.00 0.50
CA MET A 229 29.40 0.70 -0.69
C MET A 229 29.47 1.82 -1.75
N THR A 230 29.57 3.08 -1.32
CA THR A 230 29.79 4.23 -2.21
C THR A 230 31.13 4.15 -2.91
N GLN A 231 32.20 3.88 -2.17
CA GLN A 231 33.56 3.77 -2.72
C GLN A 231 33.66 2.64 -3.75
N ASP A 232 33.15 1.45 -3.43
CA ASP A 232 33.18 0.31 -4.35
C ASP A 232 32.37 0.56 -5.63
N ARG A 233 31.20 1.20 -5.49
CA ARG A 233 30.37 1.60 -6.62
C ARG A 233 31.07 2.59 -7.53
N ASP A 234 31.61 3.68 -6.94
CA ASP A 234 32.18 4.77 -7.69
C ASP A 234 33.53 4.39 -8.31
N ALA A 235 34.36 3.60 -7.63
CA ALA A 235 35.59 3.06 -8.18
C ALA A 235 35.33 2.25 -9.48
N PHE A 236 34.30 1.42 -9.51
CA PHE A 236 33.94 0.70 -10.73
C PHE A 236 33.42 1.65 -11.83
N ILE A 237 32.55 2.58 -11.49
CA ILE A 237 31.95 3.53 -12.47
C ILE A 237 33.05 4.39 -13.11
N GLU A 238 34.03 4.84 -12.34
CA GLU A 238 35.13 5.70 -12.81
C GLU A 238 36.15 4.93 -13.66
N SER A 239 36.36 3.65 -13.35
CA SER A 239 37.27 2.78 -14.12
C SER A 239 36.67 2.26 -15.42
N HIS A 240 35.35 2.40 -15.65
CA HIS A 240 34.63 1.80 -16.77
C HIS A 240 34.03 2.84 -17.71
N ASN A 241 34.39 2.76 -19.00
CA ASN A 241 33.73 3.52 -20.07
C ASN A 241 32.81 2.58 -20.86
N PRO A 242 31.46 2.75 -20.78
CA PRO A 242 30.51 1.90 -21.52
C PRO A 242 30.58 2.06 -23.04
N ASP A 243 31.14 3.18 -23.52
CA ASP A 243 31.28 3.49 -24.96
C ASP A 243 32.63 3.02 -25.54
N ASP A 244 33.52 2.45 -24.71
CA ASP A 244 34.78 1.86 -25.16
C ASP A 244 34.49 0.64 -26.07
N PRO A 245 35.04 0.57 -27.30
CA PRO A 245 34.90 -0.57 -28.20
C PRO A 245 35.31 -1.91 -27.58
N ASN A 246 36.20 -1.90 -26.59
CA ASN A 246 36.66 -3.09 -25.85
C ASN A 246 35.78 -3.44 -24.66
N SER A 247 34.75 -2.65 -24.39
CA SER A 247 33.84 -2.88 -23.27
C SER A 247 33.00 -4.14 -23.51
N THR A 248 33.00 -5.05 -22.55
CA THR A 248 32.25 -6.31 -22.66
C THR A 248 30.80 -6.14 -22.28
N LEU A 249 29.94 -7.05 -22.76
CA LEU A 249 28.52 -7.10 -22.37
C LEU A 249 28.36 -7.20 -20.84
N LEU A 250 29.23 -7.98 -20.19
CA LEU A 250 29.19 -8.19 -18.73
C LEU A 250 29.60 -6.95 -17.96
N SER A 251 30.67 -6.26 -18.37
CA SER A 251 31.09 -5.01 -17.73
C SER A 251 30.05 -3.89 -17.91
N ASN A 252 29.42 -3.83 -19.06
CA ASN A 252 28.32 -2.89 -19.32
C ASN A 252 27.08 -3.23 -18.48
N ALA A 253 26.78 -4.51 -18.22
CA ALA A 253 25.70 -4.90 -17.33
C ALA A 253 25.97 -4.46 -15.88
N LYS A 254 27.19 -4.68 -15.36
CA LYS A 254 27.63 -4.16 -14.05
C LYS A 254 27.48 -2.64 -13.96
N TYR A 255 27.99 -1.93 -14.96
CA TYR A 255 27.93 -0.46 -15.03
C TYR A 255 26.50 0.07 -14.94
N LYS A 256 25.55 -0.52 -15.70
CA LYS A 256 24.14 -0.11 -15.69
C LYS A 256 23.52 -0.22 -14.30
N ILE A 257 23.80 -1.30 -13.57
CA ILE A 257 23.26 -1.52 -12.22
C ILE A 257 23.87 -0.52 -11.24
N LEU A 258 25.20 -0.38 -11.24
CA LEU A 258 25.90 0.55 -10.34
C LEU A 258 25.57 2.02 -10.66
N LYS A 259 25.42 2.37 -11.93
CA LYS A 259 24.95 3.71 -12.34
C LYS A 259 23.52 3.98 -11.88
N SER A 260 22.64 2.99 -11.98
CA SER A 260 21.29 3.09 -11.40
C SER A 260 21.34 3.27 -9.89
N LEU A 261 22.19 2.51 -9.20
CA LEU A 261 22.39 2.64 -7.75
C LEU A 261 22.89 4.07 -7.39
N LYS A 262 23.86 4.61 -8.13
CA LYS A 262 24.37 5.97 -7.96
C LYS A 262 23.30 7.02 -8.16
N ASN A 263 22.52 6.91 -9.22
CA ASN A 263 21.47 7.88 -9.57
C ASN A 263 20.31 7.93 -8.57
N HIS A 264 20.17 6.91 -7.72
CA HIS A 264 19.10 6.83 -6.72
C HIS A 264 19.63 6.88 -5.28
N TRP A 265 20.92 7.19 -5.11
CA TRP A 265 21.60 7.06 -3.83
C TRP A 265 20.99 7.93 -2.73
N ASP A 266 20.63 9.17 -3.04
CA ASP A 266 20.03 10.11 -2.08
C ASP A 266 18.73 9.53 -1.50
N GLY A 267 17.85 9.01 -2.35
CA GLY A 267 16.62 8.36 -1.88
C GLY A 267 16.86 7.02 -1.17
N LEU A 268 17.93 6.29 -1.52
CA LEU A 268 18.33 5.06 -0.84
C LEU A 268 18.99 5.33 0.53
N SER A 269 19.49 6.53 0.78
CA SER A 269 20.12 6.92 2.05
C SER A 269 19.20 7.65 3.03
N VAL A 270 17.98 7.95 2.67
CA VAL A 270 17.01 8.66 3.55
C VAL A 270 16.86 8.01 4.92
N PHE A 271 16.88 6.68 5.00
CA PHE A 271 16.79 5.96 6.27
C PHE A 271 17.97 6.26 7.21
N VAL A 272 19.12 6.73 6.71
CA VAL A 272 20.30 7.07 7.55
C VAL A 272 19.96 8.24 8.46
N GLU A 273 19.42 9.33 7.88
CA GLU A 273 19.02 10.52 8.63
C GLU A 273 17.66 10.35 9.33
N HIS A 274 16.85 9.40 8.85
CA HIS A 274 15.50 9.11 9.33
C HIS A 274 15.39 7.66 9.80
N PRO A 275 15.89 7.31 11.01
CA PRO A 275 15.90 5.93 11.53
C PRO A 275 14.51 5.27 11.61
N GLU A 276 13.46 6.08 11.69
CA GLU A 276 12.07 5.64 11.69
C GLU A 276 11.55 5.21 10.30
N VAL A 277 12.29 5.53 9.23
CA VAL A 277 11.95 5.16 7.85
C VAL A 277 12.60 3.81 7.53
N PRO A 278 11.83 2.80 7.13
CA PRO A 278 12.39 1.50 6.78
C PRO A 278 13.17 1.55 5.45
N MET A 279 14.13 0.63 5.31
CA MET A 279 14.91 0.46 4.07
C MET A 279 14.10 -0.13 2.92
N ASP A 280 12.92 -0.69 3.18
CA ASP A 280 12.09 -1.35 2.18
C ASP A 280 10.65 -0.86 2.17
N ASN A 281 9.93 -1.19 1.09
CA ASN A 281 8.52 -0.87 0.93
C ASN A 281 7.58 -2.06 1.26
N ASN A 282 8.02 -3.01 2.07
CA ASN A 282 7.23 -4.20 2.40
C ASN A 282 5.83 -3.88 2.93
N LYS A 283 5.68 -2.75 3.63
CA LYS A 283 4.37 -2.32 4.15
C LYS A 283 3.39 -1.98 3.02
N GLY A 284 3.84 -1.27 1.97
CA GLY A 284 3.05 -0.98 0.77
C GLY A 284 2.74 -2.25 -0.02
N GLU A 285 3.79 -3.05 -0.29
CA GLU A 285 3.66 -4.32 -1.02
C GLU A 285 2.71 -5.31 -0.32
N ASN A 286 2.77 -5.42 1.01
CA ASN A 286 1.85 -6.28 1.78
C ASN A 286 0.41 -5.76 1.75
N ALA A 287 0.21 -4.45 1.75
CA ALA A 287 -1.13 -3.87 1.67
C ALA A 287 -1.83 -4.24 0.36
N ILE A 288 -1.10 -4.21 -0.77
CA ILE A 288 -1.68 -4.47 -2.10
C ILE A 288 -1.89 -5.96 -2.41
N ARG A 289 -1.31 -6.90 -1.64
CA ARG A 289 -1.40 -8.36 -1.91
C ARG A 289 -2.82 -8.89 -1.97
N ASN A 290 -3.66 -8.53 -1.00
CA ASN A 290 -5.04 -9.01 -0.97
C ASN A 290 -5.86 -8.53 -2.18
N PRO A 291 -5.88 -7.23 -2.55
CA PRO A 291 -6.49 -6.77 -3.80
C PRO A 291 -5.97 -7.48 -5.06
N VAL A 292 -4.66 -7.74 -5.14
CA VAL A 292 -4.05 -8.47 -6.28
C VAL A 292 -4.57 -9.92 -6.34
N THR A 293 -4.77 -10.58 -5.20
CA THR A 293 -5.41 -11.91 -5.15
C THR A 293 -6.84 -11.82 -5.66
N GLY A 294 -7.61 -10.83 -5.22
CA GLY A 294 -8.96 -10.57 -5.71
C GLY A 294 -9.00 -10.39 -7.24
N ARG A 295 -8.07 -9.57 -7.77
CA ARG A 295 -7.93 -9.40 -9.23
C ARG A 295 -7.67 -10.72 -9.96
N ARG A 296 -6.87 -11.61 -9.40
CA ARG A 296 -6.60 -12.94 -10.00
C ARG A 296 -7.84 -13.83 -10.00
N ASN A 297 -8.70 -13.69 -8.99
CA ASN A 297 -9.89 -14.51 -8.85
C ASN A 297 -11.07 -14.03 -9.70
N PHE A 298 -11.26 -12.71 -9.85
CA PHE A 298 -12.42 -12.13 -10.56
C PHE A 298 -12.05 -11.08 -11.62
N TYR A 299 -10.78 -11.03 -12.03
CA TYR A 299 -10.22 -10.27 -13.14
C TYR A 299 -10.26 -8.74 -13.05
N GLY A 300 -11.02 -8.14 -12.16
CA GLY A 300 -11.16 -6.69 -12.01
C GLY A 300 -12.57 -6.25 -11.70
N SER A 301 -12.97 -5.10 -12.22
CA SER A 301 -14.29 -4.47 -12.01
C SER A 301 -15.06 -4.34 -13.32
N ALA A 302 -16.33 -4.67 -13.30
CA ALA A 302 -17.19 -4.57 -14.50
C ALA A 302 -17.42 -3.11 -14.91
N SER A 303 -17.49 -2.19 -13.93
CA SER A 303 -17.80 -0.77 -14.13
C SER A 303 -16.93 0.12 -13.24
N VAL A 304 -16.94 1.43 -13.53
CA VAL A 304 -16.24 2.45 -12.74
C VAL A 304 -16.74 2.50 -11.30
N TRP A 305 -18.07 2.47 -11.10
CA TRP A 305 -18.63 2.48 -9.75
C TRP A 305 -18.18 1.25 -8.95
N SER A 306 -18.11 0.08 -9.59
CA SER A 306 -17.64 -1.15 -8.91
C SER A 306 -16.15 -1.12 -8.59
N ALA A 307 -15.34 -0.44 -9.41
CA ALA A 307 -13.94 -0.17 -9.11
C ALA A 307 -13.78 0.78 -7.92
N GLN A 308 -14.59 1.84 -7.87
CA GLN A 308 -14.61 2.77 -6.74
C GLN A 308 -15.01 2.06 -5.45
N LEU A 309 -16.07 1.25 -5.46
CA LEU A 309 -16.48 0.47 -4.28
C LEU A 309 -15.37 -0.50 -3.86
N ALA A 310 -14.71 -1.17 -4.81
CA ALA A 310 -13.60 -2.07 -4.49
C ALA A 310 -12.46 -1.31 -3.77
N ALA A 311 -12.05 -0.15 -4.28
CA ALA A 311 -11.04 0.69 -3.65
C ALA A 311 -11.45 1.12 -2.22
N MET A 312 -12.70 1.51 -2.03
CA MET A 312 -13.26 1.87 -0.71
C MET A 312 -13.20 0.69 0.26
N MET A 313 -13.63 -0.50 -0.16
CA MET A 313 -13.63 -1.68 0.69
C MET A 313 -12.22 -2.15 1.04
N PHE A 314 -11.29 -2.11 0.08
CA PHE A 314 -9.90 -2.41 0.35
C PHE A 314 -9.30 -1.42 1.35
N SER A 315 -9.57 -0.12 1.20
CA SER A 315 -9.14 0.93 2.13
C SER A 315 -9.65 0.68 3.54
N LEU A 316 -10.93 0.44 3.65
CA LEU A 316 -11.59 0.19 4.92
C LEU A 316 -11.05 -1.06 5.61
N PHE A 317 -11.07 -2.23 4.93
CA PHE A 317 -10.66 -3.48 5.56
C PHE A 317 -9.18 -3.48 5.91
N LYS A 318 -8.31 -2.92 5.07
CA LYS A 318 -6.88 -2.82 5.39
C LYS A 318 -6.58 -1.84 6.52
N THR A 319 -7.36 -0.76 6.64
CA THR A 319 -7.26 0.14 7.80
C THR A 319 -7.73 -0.55 9.09
N LEU A 320 -8.85 -1.28 9.05
CA LEU A 320 -9.32 -2.04 10.21
C LEU A 320 -8.31 -3.12 10.64
N GLU A 321 -7.72 -3.84 9.69
CA GLU A 321 -6.64 -4.81 9.96
C GLU A 321 -5.41 -4.14 10.60
N LEU A 322 -5.04 -2.95 10.15
CA LEU A 322 -3.92 -2.18 10.71
C LEU A 322 -4.13 -1.87 12.20
N TRP A 323 -5.39 -1.66 12.61
CA TRP A 323 -5.79 -1.40 13.98
C TRP A 323 -6.17 -2.67 14.78
N GLY A 324 -6.00 -3.87 14.18
CA GLY A 324 -6.37 -5.13 14.83
C GLY A 324 -7.88 -5.31 15.05
N LEU A 325 -8.72 -4.59 14.30
CA LEU A 325 -10.16 -4.66 14.45
C LEU A 325 -10.76 -5.81 13.63
N ASN A 326 -11.80 -6.44 14.18
CA ASN A 326 -12.58 -7.45 13.47
C ASN A 326 -13.48 -6.80 12.42
N CYS A 327 -13.14 -7.02 11.14
CA CYS A 327 -13.86 -6.39 10.03
C CYS A 327 -15.35 -6.78 9.98
N HIS A 328 -15.72 -8.02 10.35
CA HIS A 328 -17.10 -8.47 10.37
C HIS A 328 -17.89 -7.76 11.47
N HIS A 329 -17.31 -7.65 12.67
CA HIS A 329 -17.93 -6.96 13.79
C HIS A 329 -18.10 -5.46 13.51
N TRP A 330 -17.05 -4.83 12.99
CA TRP A 330 -17.10 -3.41 12.60
C TRP A 330 -18.17 -3.18 11.53
N LEU A 331 -18.18 -3.99 10.47
CA LEU A 331 -19.10 -3.82 9.33
C LEU A 331 -20.54 -3.98 9.74
N ASN A 332 -20.87 -5.00 10.54
CA ASN A 332 -22.21 -5.17 11.10
C ASN A 332 -22.62 -3.95 11.96
N SER A 333 -21.72 -3.45 12.81
CA SER A 333 -22.00 -2.27 13.63
C SER A 333 -22.26 -1.02 12.77
N TYR A 334 -21.47 -0.83 11.70
CA TYR A 334 -21.64 0.30 10.78
C TYR A 334 -22.93 0.21 9.98
N LEU A 335 -23.19 -0.94 9.36
CA LEU A 335 -24.39 -1.14 8.57
C LEU A 335 -25.68 -1.07 9.41
N ASN A 336 -25.65 -1.53 10.66
CA ASN A 336 -26.77 -1.32 11.60
C ASN A 336 -27.00 0.15 11.88
N ALA A 337 -25.95 0.94 12.09
CA ALA A 337 -26.09 2.39 12.27
C ALA A 337 -26.64 3.07 11.01
N CYS A 338 -26.21 2.66 9.82
CA CYS A 338 -26.80 3.12 8.56
C CYS A 338 -28.29 2.78 8.43
N ALA A 339 -28.68 1.57 8.79
CA ALA A 339 -30.08 1.15 8.73
C ALA A 339 -30.97 1.92 9.72
N LEU A 340 -30.46 2.21 10.92
CA LEU A 340 -31.12 3.06 11.92
C LEU A 340 -31.21 4.51 11.45
N ASN A 341 -30.29 4.96 10.59
CA ASN A 341 -30.31 6.28 9.96
C ASN A 341 -31.01 6.23 8.58
N HIS A 342 -32.07 5.46 8.45
CA HIS A 342 -32.90 5.38 7.23
C HIS A 342 -32.14 5.03 5.95
N GLY A 343 -31.10 4.18 6.04
CA GLY A 343 -30.28 3.76 4.89
C GLY A 343 -29.29 4.83 4.43
N LYS A 344 -28.88 5.75 5.30
CA LYS A 344 -27.83 6.74 5.06
C LYS A 344 -26.67 6.53 6.04
N ALA A 345 -25.50 7.01 5.65
CA ALA A 345 -24.36 7.00 6.56
C ALA A 345 -24.68 7.72 7.88
N PRO A 346 -24.21 7.21 9.05
CA PRO A 346 -24.48 7.85 10.33
C PRO A 346 -23.81 9.22 10.43
N GLU A 347 -24.48 10.19 11.08
CA GLU A 347 -23.94 11.54 11.26
C GLU A 347 -22.65 11.53 12.11
N GLN A 348 -22.60 10.71 13.16
CA GLN A 348 -21.45 10.58 14.05
C GLN A 348 -20.47 9.51 13.55
N LEU A 349 -19.67 9.85 12.54
CA LEU A 349 -18.67 8.94 11.96
C LEU A 349 -17.51 8.63 12.92
N SER A 350 -17.23 9.50 13.91
CA SER A 350 -16.18 9.30 14.92
C SER A 350 -16.25 7.93 15.61
N ARG A 351 -17.46 7.41 15.81
CA ARG A 351 -17.67 6.08 16.40
C ARG A 351 -17.16 4.92 15.55
N PHE A 352 -16.81 5.16 14.30
CA PHE A 352 -16.39 4.17 13.30
C PHE A 352 -14.97 4.41 12.78
N LEU A 353 -14.29 5.45 13.27
CA LEU A 353 -12.91 5.80 12.89
C LEU A 353 -11.96 5.35 13.99
N PRO A 354 -11.05 4.37 13.72
CA PRO A 354 -10.23 3.76 14.76
C PRO A 354 -9.45 4.78 15.62
N TRP A 355 -8.95 5.85 15.03
CA TRP A 355 -8.18 6.90 15.73
C TRP A 355 -9.05 7.89 16.53
N GLU A 356 -10.36 7.84 16.39
CA GLU A 356 -11.32 8.64 17.17
C GLU A 356 -12.09 7.81 18.19
N MET A 357 -11.94 6.47 18.17
CA MET A 357 -12.59 5.56 19.11
C MET A 357 -11.90 5.58 20.47
N ASP A 358 -12.70 5.47 21.54
CA ASP A 358 -12.17 5.16 22.86
C ASP A 358 -11.66 3.71 22.97
N LYS A 359 -10.86 3.45 24.02
CA LYS A 359 -10.24 2.15 24.25
C LYS A 359 -11.25 1.01 24.40
N ALA A 360 -12.36 1.25 25.11
CA ALA A 360 -13.38 0.24 25.35
C ALA A 360 -14.06 -0.20 24.04
N ARG A 361 -14.30 0.75 23.13
CA ARG A 361 -14.87 0.46 21.81
C ARG A 361 -13.87 -0.26 20.90
N LEU A 362 -12.60 0.11 20.91
CA LEU A 362 -11.55 -0.61 20.19
C LEU A 362 -11.46 -2.06 20.66
N GLU A 363 -11.42 -2.30 21.98
CA GLU A 363 -11.40 -3.63 22.56
C GLU A 363 -12.64 -4.45 22.19
N LYS A 364 -13.83 -3.83 22.22
CA LYS A 364 -15.08 -4.48 21.82
C LYS A 364 -15.04 -4.91 20.36
N LEU A 365 -14.54 -4.06 19.45
CA LEU A 365 -14.51 -4.32 18.01
C LEU A 365 -13.33 -5.19 17.59
N SER A 366 -12.32 -5.43 18.42
CA SER A 366 -11.21 -6.36 18.14
C SER A 366 -11.56 -7.82 18.41
N LYS A 367 -12.54 -8.09 19.26
CA LYS A 367 -12.95 -9.45 19.64
C LYS A 367 -13.67 -10.16 18.49
N PRO A 368 -13.63 -11.50 18.44
CA PRO A 368 -14.56 -12.27 17.60
C PRO A 368 -16.01 -11.94 17.97
N ILE A 369 -16.94 -12.15 17.02
CA ILE A 369 -18.37 -12.07 17.33
C ILE A 369 -18.70 -13.23 18.25
N ASP A 370 -19.34 -12.90 19.37
CA ASP A 370 -19.95 -13.91 20.24
C ASP A 370 -21.18 -14.49 19.52
N THR A 371 -21.11 -15.77 19.23
CA THR A 371 -22.19 -16.54 18.56
C THR A 371 -22.93 -17.44 19.52
N SER A 372 -22.65 -17.39 20.84
CA SER A 372 -23.35 -18.14 21.87
C SER A 372 -24.74 -17.60 22.20
#